data_fa3ff1d003b5047ffef675fbc9217987
#
_entry.id   fa3ff1d003b5047ffef675fbc9217987
#
_cell.length_a   1.000
_cell.length_b   1.000
_cell.length_c   1.000
_cell.angle_alpha   90.00
_cell.angle_beta   90.00
_cell.angle_gamma   90.00
#
_symmetry.space_group_name_H-M   'P 1'
#
loop_
_entity.id
_entity.type
_entity.pdbx_description
1 polymer ?
#
loop_
_entity_poly.entity_id
_entity_poly.type
_entity_poly.pdbx_seq_one_letter_code
_entity_poly.pdbx_strand_id
1 'polypeptide(L)'
;MLKNGYKIRTMNTINFHKSMRYNPFAYIHEEKDILKLVTTLMTNTKGEGQGGDPFWDKAERLLLTSLIAYLHYEAPAEEQNFATLLEMLNTMQVSEEDEDYQNPVDLLFEDLAKKKPNSFAGRQYKLYKLAAGKTAKSILISCGARLSPFDIQEIRDATMYDELELDKLGDRKTALFLIMSDTDSTFNFLISMIYSQLFNLLCDKADDVYGGKLPVHVRCLIDECANIGQIPQLEKLVATIRSREISACLVLQTRSQLKAIYKDNADTIVGNMDS
;
A
#
# COMPACT_ATOMS: atom_id res chain seq x y z
N MET A 1 14.10 -4.52 25.85
CA MET A 1 14.00 -3.38 24.93
C MET A 1 13.62 -2.09 25.65
N LEU A 2 12.51 -2.01 26.39
CA LEU A 2 12.10 -0.77 27.10
C LEU A 2 13.20 -0.22 28.02
N LYS A 3 13.88 -1.08 28.82
CA LYS A 3 15.01 -0.68 29.68
C LYS A 3 16.19 -0.05 28.93
N ASN A 4 16.29 -0.29 27.61
CA ASN A 4 17.36 0.23 26.74
C ASN A 4 16.88 1.44 25.89
N GLY A 5 15.73 2.02 26.23
CA GLY A 5 15.20 3.21 25.59
C GLY A 5 14.51 2.99 24.23
N TYR A 6 14.13 1.76 23.91
CA TYR A 6 13.36 1.49 22.69
C TYR A 6 11.90 1.87 22.86
N LYS A 7 11.35 2.60 21.91
CA LYS A 7 9.89 2.67 21.70
C LYS A 7 9.42 1.36 21.07
N ILE A 8 8.28 0.86 21.53
CA ILE A 8 7.68 -0.36 20.98
C ILE A 8 6.48 0.03 20.15
N ARG A 9 6.40 -0.54 18.95
CA ARG A 9 5.27 -0.47 18.04
C ARG A 9 4.87 -1.89 17.65
N THR A 10 3.58 -2.12 17.48
CA THR A 10 3.07 -3.48 17.17
C THR A 10 1.92 -3.40 16.19
N MET A 11 2.05 -4.11 15.08
CA MET A 11 0.94 -4.47 14.20
C MET A 11 0.66 -5.95 14.36
N ASN A 12 -0.56 -6.32 14.70
CA ASN A 12 -0.95 -7.70 14.97
C ASN A 12 -2.17 -8.06 14.11
N THR A 13 -1.93 -8.81 13.04
CA THR A 13 -2.99 -9.25 12.12
C THR A 13 -3.70 -10.53 12.57
N ILE A 14 -3.22 -11.18 13.64
CA ILE A 14 -3.92 -12.32 14.28
C ILE A 14 -5.01 -11.81 15.23
N ASN A 15 -4.74 -10.72 15.93
CA ASN A 15 -5.66 -10.14 16.91
C ASN A 15 -5.57 -8.61 16.86
N PHE A 16 -6.46 -7.99 16.09
CA PHE A 16 -6.48 -6.54 15.90
C PHE A 16 -6.76 -5.74 17.19
N HIS A 17 -7.41 -6.33 18.21
CA HIS A 17 -7.57 -5.67 19.52
C HIS A 17 -6.25 -5.46 20.27
N LYS A 18 -5.21 -6.21 19.91
CA LYS A 18 -3.84 -6.08 20.46
C LYS A 18 -2.89 -5.37 19.49
N SER A 19 -3.42 -4.78 18.44
CA SER A 19 -2.68 -4.07 17.42
C SER A 19 -2.72 -2.56 17.65
N MET A 20 -1.64 -1.88 17.35
CA MET A 20 -1.67 -0.46 17.04
C MET A 20 -2.24 -0.26 15.63
N ARG A 21 -2.68 0.94 15.34
CA ARG A 21 -3.31 1.27 14.06
C ARG A 21 -2.29 1.72 13.03
N TYR A 22 -2.56 1.37 11.79
CA TYR A 22 -1.72 1.71 10.65
C TYR A 22 -2.58 2.29 9.53
N ASN A 23 -2.43 3.57 9.26
CA ASN A 23 -3.08 4.22 8.15
C ASN A 23 -2.08 4.51 7.03
N PRO A 24 -2.15 3.81 5.89
CA PRO A 24 -1.24 4.05 4.76
C PRO A 24 -1.27 5.47 4.19
N PHE A 25 -2.39 6.19 4.34
CA PHE A 25 -2.50 7.57 3.87
C PHE A 25 -1.59 8.53 4.65
N ALA A 26 -1.27 8.23 5.91
CA ALA A 26 -0.37 9.04 6.73
C ALA A 26 1.07 9.14 6.15
N TYR A 27 1.41 8.25 5.22
CA TYR A 27 2.75 8.16 4.61
C TYR A 27 2.76 8.57 3.13
N ILE A 28 1.72 9.22 2.66
CA ILE A 28 1.66 9.83 1.34
C ILE A 28 2.16 11.27 1.46
N HIS A 29 3.23 11.61 0.79
CA HIS A 29 3.78 12.97 0.75
C HIS A 29 3.66 13.58 -0.65
N GLU A 30 3.70 12.76 -1.69
CA GLU A 30 3.67 13.19 -3.09
C GLU A 30 2.95 12.18 -4.01
N GLU A 31 2.68 12.57 -5.25
CA GLU A 31 1.97 11.75 -6.24
C GLU A 31 2.61 10.36 -6.43
N LYS A 32 3.95 10.28 -6.37
CA LYS A 32 4.66 8.99 -6.52
C LYS A 32 4.31 8.00 -5.41
N ASP A 33 4.02 8.46 -4.19
CA ASP A 33 3.69 7.59 -3.06
C ASP A 33 2.30 6.98 -3.23
N ILE A 34 1.36 7.73 -3.82
CA ILE A 34 0.04 7.21 -4.22
C ILE A 34 0.22 6.06 -5.22
N LEU A 35 1.06 6.25 -6.24
CA LEU A 35 1.32 5.20 -7.23
C LEU A 35 1.96 3.96 -6.62
N LYS A 36 2.89 4.12 -5.66
CA LYS A 36 3.50 3.02 -4.92
C LYS A 36 2.48 2.29 -4.05
N LEU A 37 1.63 3.01 -3.33
CA LEU A 37 0.57 2.44 -2.50
C LEU A 37 -0.41 1.62 -3.34
N VAL A 38 -0.92 2.18 -4.43
CA VAL A 38 -1.81 1.48 -5.37
C VAL A 38 -1.11 0.24 -5.96
N THR A 39 0.17 0.34 -6.32
CA THR A 39 0.93 -0.80 -6.85
C THR A 39 1.01 -1.93 -5.82
N THR A 40 1.36 -1.61 -4.58
CA THR A 40 1.48 -2.61 -3.50
C THR A 40 0.13 -3.26 -3.18
N LEU A 41 -0.93 -2.46 -3.10
CA LEU A 41 -2.30 -2.94 -2.90
C LEU A 41 -2.69 -3.90 -4.02
N MET A 42 -2.57 -3.50 -5.27
CA MET A 42 -2.96 -4.31 -6.43
C MET A 42 -2.16 -5.60 -6.55
N THR A 43 -0.87 -5.56 -6.22
CA THR A 43 0.00 -6.75 -6.27
C THR A 43 -0.43 -7.80 -5.25
N ASN A 44 -0.82 -7.37 -4.05
CA ASN A 44 -1.08 -8.26 -2.92
C ASN A 44 -2.57 -8.57 -2.67
N THR A 45 -3.47 -7.98 -3.44
CA THR A 45 -4.92 -8.27 -3.42
C THR A 45 -5.41 -8.88 -4.73
N LYS A 46 -4.50 -9.41 -5.54
CA LYS A 46 -4.84 -10.12 -6.78
C LYS A 46 -5.41 -11.49 -6.42
N GLY A 47 -6.64 -11.78 -6.85
CA GLY A 47 -7.25 -13.10 -6.65
C GLY A 47 -6.43 -14.21 -7.30
N GLU A 48 -6.62 -15.45 -6.83
CA GLU A 48 -6.04 -16.64 -7.45
C GLU A 48 -6.60 -16.80 -8.86
N GLY A 49 -5.79 -16.52 -9.87
CA GLY A 49 -6.15 -16.64 -11.28
C GLY A 49 -4.97 -16.28 -12.17
N GLN A 50 -4.92 -16.89 -13.34
CA GLN A 50 -3.95 -16.53 -14.38
C GLN A 50 -4.11 -15.07 -14.76
N GLY A 51 -3.01 -14.40 -15.09
CA GLY A 51 -2.98 -12.98 -15.46
C GLY A 51 -4.02 -12.68 -16.55
N GLY A 52 -5.04 -11.93 -16.17
CA GLY A 52 -6.03 -11.43 -17.09
C GLY A 52 -5.44 -10.40 -18.07
N ASP A 53 -6.28 -9.88 -18.96
CA ASP A 53 -5.88 -8.82 -19.88
C ASP A 53 -5.31 -7.63 -19.07
N PRO A 54 -4.09 -7.16 -19.38
CA PRO A 54 -3.45 -6.01 -18.73
C PRO A 54 -4.32 -4.72 -18.73
N PHE A 55 -5.33 -4.66 -19.57
CA PHE A 55 -6.31 -3.57 -19.60
C PHE A 55 -6.99 -3.38 -18.24
N TRP A 56 -7.47 -4.46 -17.62
CA TRP A 56 -8.19 -4.41 -16.34
C TRP A 56 -7.32 -3.85 -15.23
N ASP A 57 -6.10 -4.39 -15.07
CA ASP A 57 -5.13 -3.89 -14.07
C ASP A 57 -4.84 -2.39 -14.25
N LYS A 58 -4.74 -1.90 -15.51
CA LYS A 58 -4.52 -0.49 -15.80
C LYS A 58 -5.73 0.38 -15.45
N ALA A 59 -6.92 -0.07 -15.80
CA ALA A 59 -8.17 0.66 -15.55
C ALA A 59 -8.49 0.76 -14.05
N GLU A 60 -8.33 -0.33 -13.30
CA GLU A 60 -8.44 -0.35 -11.84
C GLU A 60 -7.44 0.60 -11.19
N ARG A 61 -6.19 0.59 -11.66
CA ARG A 61 -5.14 1.50 -11.19
C ARG A 61 -5.52 2.95 -11.37
N LEU A 62 -6.08 3.34 -12.52
CA LEU A 62 -6.53 4.71 -12.77
C LEU A 62 -7.59 5.13 -11.76
N LEU A 63 -8.60 4.29 -11.54
CA LEU A 63 -9.66 4.57 -10.57
C LEU A 63 -9.11 4.68 -9.15
N LEU A 64 -8.40 3.67 -8.66
CA LEU A 64 -7.85 3.68 -7.29
C LEU A 64 -6.89 4.85 -7.07
N THR A 65 -6.04 5.16 -8.05
CA THR A 65 -5.14 6.31 -7.98
C THR A 65 -5.91 7.62 -7.88
N SER A 66 -6.99 7.77 -8.67
CA SER A 66 -7.80 8.99 -8.66
C SER A 66 -8.50 9.21 -7.32
N LEU A 67 -9.12 8.16 -6.77
CA LEU A 67 -9.84 8.23 -5.50
C LEU A 67 -8.92 8.46 -4.32
N ILE A 68 -7.78 7.75 -4.24
CA ILE A 68 -6.78 7.94 -3.19
C ILE A 68 -6.18 9.34 -3.26
N ALA A 69 -5.87 9.83 -4.47
CA ALA A 69 -5.39 11.19 -4.66
C ALA A 69 -6.42 12.25 -4.26
N TYR A 70 -7.70 12.03 -4.58
CA TYR A 70 -8.78 12.92 -4.15
C TYR A 70 -8.83 12.99 -2.61
N LEU A 71 -8.88 11.84 -1.94
CA LEU A 71 -8.91 11.79 -0.48
C LEU A 71 -7.68 12.47 0.14
N HIS A 72 -6.50 12.23 -0.40
CA HIS A 72 -5.27 12.79 0.14
C HIS A 72 -5.20 14.33 0.00
N TYR A 73 -5.61 14.88 -1.15
CA TYR A 73 -5.42 16.32 -1.42
C TYR A 73 -6.64 17.19 -1.11
N GLU A 74 -7.84 16.61 -1.08
CA GLU A 74 -9.07 17.40 -1.00
C GLU A 74 -9.92 17.08 0.25
N ALA A 75 -9.78 15.88 0.83
CA ALA A 75 -10.56 15.47 1.99
C ALA A 75 -9.87 15.88 3.30
N PRO A 76 -10.64 16.13 4.38
CA PRO A 76 -10.10 16.34 5.71
C PRO A 76 -9.34 15.10 6.21
N ALA A 77 -8.37 15.30 7.14
CA ALA A 77 -7.45 14.25 7.56
C ALA A 77 -8.14 13.00 8.14
N GLU A 78 -9.26 13.16 8.80
CA GLU A 78 -10.08 12.08 9.36
C GLU A 78 -10.73 11.18 8.30
N GLU A 79 -10.91 11.69 7.08
CA GLU A 79 -11.46 10.95 5.94
C GLU A 79 -10.37 10.31 5.06
N GLN A 80 -9.10 10.61 5.29
CA GLN A 80 -7.98 10.06 4.54
C GLN A 80 -7.66 8.63 4.99
N ASN A 81 -8.50 7.65 4.64
CA ASN A 81 -8.36 6.24 5.02
C ASN A 81 -9.08 5.31 4.04
N PHE A 82 -8.85 4.00 4.17
CA PHE A 82 -9.46 3.00 3.30
C PHE A 82 -10.97 2.79 3.53
N ALA A 83 -11.49 3.10 4.72
CA ALA A 83 -12.93 3.02 4.96
C ALA A 83 -13.67 4.05 4.10
N THR A 84 -13.20 5.29 4.09
CA THR A 84 -13.76 6.35 3.23
C THR A 84 -13.56 6.04 1.74
N LEU A 85 -12.40 5.49 1.36
CA LEU A 85 -12.19 5.03 -0.03
C LEU A 85 -13.23 4.00 -0.47
N LEU A 86 -13.53 3.02 0.39
CA LEU A 86 -14.53 2.00 0.12
C LEU A 86 -15.94 2.60 0.04
N GLU A 87 -16.26 3.55 0.92
CA GLU A 87 -17.53 4.27 0.89
C GLU A 87 -17.70 5.07 -0.41
N MET A 88 -16.66 5.79 -0.86
CA MET A 88 -16.66 6.46 -2.16
C MET A 88 -16.95 5.46 -3.30
N LEU A 89 -16.22 4.33 -3.31
CA LEU A 89 -16.43 3.31 -4.34
C LEU A 89 -17.85 2.75 -4.34
N ASN A 90 -18.42 2.51 -3.16
CA ASN A 90 -19.78 1.99 -3.02
C ASN A 90 -20.88 2.98 -3.49
N THR A 91 -20.60 4.28 -3.48
CA THR A 91 -21.51 5.29 -4.01
C THR A 91 -21.40 5.45 -5.53
N MET A 92 -20.37 4.87 -6.15
CA MET A 92 -20.17 4.90 -7.60
C MET A 92 -21.12 3.91 -8.28
N GLN A 93 -22.17 4.42 -8.87
CA GLN A 93 -23.08 3.64 -9.70
C GLN A 93 -22.85 4.00 -11.17
N VAL A 94 -23.04 3.03 -12.04
CA VAL A 94 -22.95 3.22 -13.50
C VAL A 94 -24.25 2.74 -14.12
N SER A 95 -24.90 3.57 -14.93
CA SER A 95 -25.99 3.19 -15.77
C SER A 95 -25.49 2.53 -17.05
N GLU A 96 -26.13 1.45 -17.48
CA GLU A 96 -25.87 0.83 -18.79
C GLU A 96 -26.74 1.44 -19.90
N GLU A 97 -27.83 2.12 -19.52
CA GLU A 97 -28.84 2.67 -20.43
C GLU A 97 -28.70 4.19 -20.63
N ASP A 98 -28.08 4.88 -19.65
CA ASP A 98 -27.90 6.33 -19.65
C ASP A 98 -26.39 6.67 -19.53
N GLU A 99 -25.80 7.08 -20.64
CA GLU A 99 -24.37 7.44 -20.71
C GLU A 99 -24.07 8.77 -19.99
N ASP A 100 -25.08 9.63 -19.81
CA ASP A 100 -24.97 10.92 -19.12
C ASP A 100 -25.19 10.81 -17.60
N TYR A 101 -25.45 9.59 -17.09
CA TYR A 101 -25.68 9.38 -15.66
C TYR A 101 -24.47 9.79 -14.83
N GLN A 102 -24.71 10.65 -13.86
CA GLN A 102 -23.70 11.13 -12.92
C GLN A 102 -23.96 10.60 -11.51
N ASN A 103 -22.98 9.91 -10.96
CA ASN A 103 -22.99 9.48 -9.56
C ASN A 103 -22.39 10.56 -8.63
N PRO A 104 -22.55 10.47 -7.30
CA PRO A 104 -22.02 11.47 -6.37
C PRO A 104 -20.52 11.74 -6.51
N VAL A 105 -19.71 10.72 -6.85
CA VAL A 105 -18.26 10.89 -7.03
C VAL A 105 -17.95 11.67 -8.31
N ASP A 106 -18.73 11.48 -9.37
CA ASP A 106 -18.61 12.29 -10.60
C ASP A 106 -18.76 13.79 -10.27
N LEU A 107 -19.75 14.15 -9.44
CA LEU A 107 -19.98 15.53 -9.02
C LEU A 107 -18.79 16.12 -8.23
N LEU A 108 -18.16 15.31 -7.35
CA LEU A 108 -16.95 15.73 -6.63
C LEU A 108 -15.80 16.05 -7.59
N PHE A 109 -15.58 15.19 -8.60
CA PHE A 109 -14.53 15.42 -9.58
C PHE A 109 -14.83 16.54 -10.56
N GLU A 110 -16.09 16.81 -10.87
CA GLU A 110 -16.49 18.00 -11.64
C GLU A 110 -16.21 19.31 -10.87
N ASP A 111 -16.55 19.33 -9.58
CA ASP A 111 -16.22 20.47 -8.72
C ASP A 111 -14.71 20.67 -8.59
N LEU A 112 -13.96 19.58 -8.42
CA LEU A 112 -12.51 19.61 -8.44
C LEU A 112 -11.96 20.16 -9.75
N ALA A 113 -12.50 19.75 -10.90
CA ALA A 113 -12.07 20.23 -12.21
C ALA A 113 -12.30 21.73 -12.40
N LYS A 114 -13.37 22.28 -11.82
CA LYS A 114 -13.65 23.73 -11.82
C LYS A 114 -12.65 24.49 -10.96
N LYS A 115 -12.29 23.95 -9.79
CA LYS A 115 -11.38 24.60 -8.83
C LYS A 115 -9.91 24.41 -9.20
N LYS A 116 -9.54 23.20 -9.62
CA LYS A 116 -8.15 22.75 -9.91
C LYS A 116 -8.11 21.94 -11.21
N PRO A 117 -8.21 22.56 -12.41
CA PRO A 117 -8.34 21.86 -13.71
C PRO A 117 -7.24 20.84 -14.03
N ASN A 118 -6.05 21.05 -13.47
CA ASN A 118 -4.86 20.22 -13.71
C ASN A 118 -4.49 19.34 -12.51
N SER A 119 -5.40 19.11 -11.56
CA SER A 119 -5.13 18.26 -10.41
C SER A 119 -4.77 16.84 -10.85
N PHE A 120 -3.85 16.19 -10.11
CA PHE A 120 -3.46 14.80 -10.39
C PHE A 120 -4.65 13.86 -10.31
N ALA A 121 -5.45 13.98 -9.24
CA ALA A 121 -6.67 13.20 -9.06
C ALA A 121 -7.63 13.34 -10.26
N GLY A 122 -7.90 14.58 -10.69
CA GLY A 122 -8.79 14.85 -11.82
C GLY A 122 -8.28 14.28 -13.14
N ARG A 123 -6.96 14.37 -13.42
CA ARG A 123 -6.38 13.77 -14.63
C ARG A 123 -6.55 12.24 -14.65
N GLN A 124 -6.32 11.56 -13.51
CA GLN A 124 -6.48 10.09 -13.41
C GLN A 124 -7.95 9.70 -13.57
N TYR A 125 -8.87 10.44 -12.93
CA TYR A 125 -10.30 10.19 -13.02
C TYR A 125 -10.82 10.36 -14.44
N LYS A 126 -10.40 11.41 -15.14
CA LYS A 126 -10.76 11.65 -16.54
C LYS A 126 -10.38 10.48 -17.45
N LEU A 127 -9.20 9.85 -17.22
CA LEU A 127 -8.79 8.67 -17.97
C LEU A 127 -9.66 7.45 -17.64
N TYR A 128 -10.01 7.25 -16.36
CA TYR A 128 -10.94 6.20 -15.97
C TYR A 128 -12.32 6.38 -16.64
N LYS A 129 -12.84 7.59 -16.71
CA LYS A 129 -14.15 7.92 -17.34
C LYS A 129 -14.21 7.68 -18.85
N LEU A 130 -13.09 7.35 -19.51
CA LEU A 130 -13.12 6.86 -20.89
C LEU A 130 -13.74 5.45 -20.99
N ALA A 131 -13.77 4.70 -19.88
CA ALA A 131 -14.55 3.48 -19.81
C ALA A 131 -16.02 3.79 -19.57
N ALA A 132 -16.91 3.19 -20.36
CA ALA A 132 -18.34 3.42 -20.29
C ALA A 132 -19.13 2.11 -20.08
N GLY A 133 -20.36 2.23 -19.61
CA GLY A 133 -21.33 1.15 -19.53
C GLY A 133 -20.80 -0.09 -18.78
N LYS A 134 -20.87 -1.24 -19.41
CA LYS A 134 -20.46 -2.53 -18.83
C LYS A 134 -18.99 -2.57 -18.42
N THR A 135 -18.11 -1.89 -19.16
CA THR A 135 -16.68 -1.84 -18.84
C THR A 135 -16.44 -1.10 -17.52
N ALA A 136 -17.04 0.09 -17.35
CA ALA A 136 -16.94 0.85 -16.11
C ALA A 136 -17.49 0.06 -14.91
N LYS A 137 -18.64 -0.59 -15.08
CA LYS A 137 -19.23 -1.46 -14.05
C LYS A 137 -18.32 -2.62 -13.65
N SER A 138 -17.67 -3.27 -14.61
CA SER A 138 -16.71 -4.34 -14.33
C SER A 138 -15.49 -3.86 -13.58
N ILE A 139 -14.97 -2.65 -13.89
CA ILE A 139 -13.86 -2.03 -13.17
C ILE A 139 -14.26 -1.76 -11.70
N LEU A 140 -15.46 -1.23 -11.46
CA LEU A 140 -15.97 -0.99 -10.11
C LEU A 140 -16.06 -2.28 -9.29
N ILE A 141 -16.63 -3.34 -9.89
CA ILE A 141 -16.72 -4.65 -9.23
C ILE A 141 -15.33 -5.19 -8.88
N SER A 142 -14.38 -5.08 -9.79
CA SER A 142 -13.02 -5.55 -9.56
C SER A 142 -12.31 -4.75 -8.46
N CYS A 143 -12.43 -3.43 -8.45
CA CYS A 143 -11.93 -2.57 -7.37
C CYS A 143 -12.59 -2.91 -6.03
N GLY A 144 -13.91 -3.15 -6.02
CA GLY A 144 -14.64 -3.57 -4.83
C GLY A 144 -14.13 -4.89 -4.27
N ALA A 145 -13.89 -5.87 -5.14
CA ALA A 145 -13.32 -7.16 -4.73
C ALA A 145 -11.92 -7.02 -4.10
N ARG A 146 -11.06 -6.12 -4.63
CA ARG A 146 -9.75 -5.83 -4.03
C ARG A 146 -9.84 -5.14 -2.69
N LEU A 147 -10.80 -4.27 -2.50
CA LEU A 147 -11.01 -3.51 -1.27
C LEU A 147 -11.88 -4.23 -0.25
N SER A 148 -12.47 -5.39 -0.60
CA SER A 148 -13.36 -6.13 0.28
C SER A 148 -12.76 -6.47 1.67
N PRO A 149 -11.45 -6.74 1.84
CA PRO A 149 -10.88 -6.93 3.16
C PRO A 149 -11.04 -5.71 4.09
N PHE A 150 -11.10 -4.50 3.54
CA PHE A 150 -11.31 -3.27 4.31
C PHE A 150 -12.76 -3.04 4.73
N ASP A 151 -13.69 -3.89 4.31
CA ASP A 151 -15.07 -3.88 4.82
C ASP A 151 -15.23 -4.62 6.15
N ILE A 152 -14.23 -5.42 6.54
CA ILE A 152 -14.18 -6.08 7.84
C ILE A 152 -13.95 -5.03 8.92
N GLN A 153 -14.81 -4.99 9.95
CA GLN A 153 -14.79 -3.94 10.96
C GLN A 153 -13.43 -3.80 11.68
N GLU A 154 -12.78 -4.91 11.99
CA GLU A 154 -11.46 -4.88 12.65
C GLU A 154 -10.37 -4.26 11.75
N ILE A 155 -10.47 -4.44 10.44
CA ILE A 155 -9.54 -3.83 9.47
C ILE A 155 -9.84 -2.35 9.29
N ARG A 156 -11.12 -1.97 9.21
CA ARG A 156 -11.54 -0.56 9.19
C ARG A 156 -10.96 0.18 10.40
N ASP A 157 -11.16 -0.37 11.60
CA ASP A 157 -10.64 0.22 12.84
C ASP A 157 -9.12 0.26 12.88
N ALA A 158 -8.44 -0.80 12.38
CA ALA A 158 -7.00 -0.90 12.37
C ALA A 158 -6.32 0.04 11.36
N THR A 159 -7.06 0.52 10.33
CA THR A 159 -6.52 1.37 9.26
C THR A 159 -7.07 2.79 9.24
N MET A 160 -7.85 3.18 10.25
CA MET A 160 -8.51 4.48 10.29
C MET A 160 -7.55 5.65 10.55
N TYR A 161 -6.56 5.46 11.43
CA TYR A 161 -5.52 6.45 11.74
C TYR A 161 -4.19 5.75 12.03
N ASP A 162 -3.09 6.51 12.18
CA ASP A 162 -1.77 5.92 12.34
C ASP A 162 -1.22 6.04 13.76
N GLU A 163 -0.65 4.94 14.26
CA GLU A 163 0.07 4.87 15.52
C GLU A 163 1.47 4.26 15.34
N LEU A 164 1.77 3.69 14.17
CA LEU A 164 3.04 3.00 13.94
C LEU A 164 4.23 3.97 13.82
N GLU A 165 4.00 5.19 13.36
CA GLU A 165 5.04 6.21 13.18
C GLU A 165 6.23 5.64 12.35
N LEU A 166 5.94 5.00 11.19
CA LEU A 166 6.96 4.38 10.34
C LEU A 166 8.05 5.39 9.93
N ASP A 167 7.65 6.64 9.76
CA ASP A 167 8.52 7.76 9.41
C ASP A 167 9.54 8.10 10.50
N LYS A 168 9.38 7.60 11.74
CA LYS A 168 10.29 7.82 12.88
C LYS A 168 11.27 6.66 13.11
N LEU A 169 11.11 5.54 12.37
CA LEU A 169 12.12 4.49 12.42
C LEU A 169 13.41 5.03 11.77
N GLY A 170 14.55 4.74 12.38
CA GLY A 170 15.83 5.30 11.93
C GLY A 170 16.20 6.65 12.55
N ASP A 171 15.26 7.41 13.14
CA ASP A 171 15.54 8.63 13.90
C ASP A 171 15.90 8.33 15.34
N ARG A 172 15.25 7.32 15.90
CA ARG A 172 15.34 6.95 17.31
C ARG A 172 15.22 5.43 17.47
N LYS A 173 15.69 4.91 18.59
CA LYS A 173 15.56 3.48 18.91
C LYS A 173 14.09 3.09 18.98
N THR A 174 13.63 2.37 17.96
CA THR A 174 12.27 1.85 17.89
C THR A 174 12.32 0.36 17.54
N ALA A 175 11.47 -0.44 18.15
CA ALA A 175 11.25 -1.83 17.77
C ALA A 175 9.80 -1.97 17.27
N LEU A 176 9.65 -2.25 15.99
CA LEU A 176 8.38 -2.55 15.34
C LEU A 176 8.21 -4.06 15.25
N PHE A 177 7.15 -4.58 15.83
CA PHE A 177 6.75 -5.98 15.74
C PHE A 177 5.57 -6.10 14.78
N LEU A 178 5.77 -6.88 13.73
CA LEU A 178 4.74 -7.26 12.77
C LEU A 178 4.37 -8.71 13.05
N ILE A 179 3.22 -8.92 13.68
CA ILE A 179 2.74 -10.24 14.11
C ILE A 179 1.70 -10.71 13.11
N MET A 180 1.97 -11.82 12.47
CA MET A 180 1.14 -12.40 11.42
C MET A 180 0.90 -13.90 11.67
N SER A 181 -0.17 -14.45 11.09
CA SER A 181 -0.43 -15.88 11.13
C SER A 181 0.48 -16.62 10.17
N ASP A 182 0.90 -17.81 10.54
CA ASP A 182 1.60 -18.78 9.70
C ASP A 182 0.64 -19.68 8.89
N THR A 183 -0.62 -19.73 9.29
CA THR A 183 -1.66 -20.58 8.67
C THR A 183 -2.73 -19.81 7.91
N ASP A 184 -2.84 -18.50 8.11
CA ASP A 184 -3.84 -17.62 7.48
C ASP A 184 -3.17 -16.39 6.86
N SER A 185 -3.25 -16.28 5.55
CA SER A 185 -2.64 -15.19 4.77
C SER A 185 -3.60 -14.04 4.45
N THR A 186 -4.84 -14.09 4.93
CA THR A 186 -5.92 -13.14 4.57
C THR A 186 -5.51 -11.67 4.71
N PHE A 187 -4.72 -11.35 5.75
CA PHE A 187 -4.33 -9.96 6.05
C PHE A 187 -2.85 -9.66 5.78
N ASN A 188 -2.14 -10.58 5.13
CA ASN A 188 -0.70 -10.40 4.86
C ASN A 188 -0.41 -9.24 3.91
N PHE A 189 -1.39 -8.82 3.09
CA PHE A 189 -1.28 -7.63 2.27
C PHE A 189 -1.00 -6.35 3.08
N LEU A 190 -1.51 -6.25 4.33
CA LEU A 190 -1.20 -5.13 5.23
C LEU A 190 0.29 -5.10 5.59
N ILE A 191 0.86 -6.27 5.87
CA ILE A 191 2.29 -6.39 6.19
C ILE A 191 3.16 -6.01 4.99
N SER A 192 2.78 -6.44 3.78
CA SER A 192 3.45 -6.02 2.54
C SER A 192 3.41 -4.50 2.35
N MET A 193 2.25 -3.88 2.63
CA MET A 193 2.08 -2.43 2.54
C MET A 193 2.98 -1.70 3.54
N ILE A 194 3.05 -2.18 4.79
CA ILE A 194 3.93 -1.63 5.83
C ILE A 194 5.39 -1.70 5.37
N TYR A 195 5.87 -2.86 4.91
CA TYR A 195 7.26 -2.99 4.44
C TYR A 195 7.54 -2.12 3.22
N SER A 196 6.63 -2.07 2.26
CA SER A 196 6.78 -1.24 1.07
C SER A 196 6.92 0.25 1.44
N GLN A 197 6.05 0.76 2.32
CA GLN A 197 6.12 2.14 2.79
C GLN A 197 7.34 2.38 3.67
N LEU A 198 7.66 1.47 4.60
CA LEU A 198 8.81 1.58 5.47
C LEU A 198 10.11 1.73 4.69
N PHE A 199 10.40 0.83 3.74
CA PHE A 199 11.62 0.91 2.94
C PHE A 199 11.71 2.21 2.15
N ASN A 200 10.60 2.66 1.53
CA ASN A 200 10.58 3.92 0.80
C ASN A 200 10.85 5.12 1.73
N LEU A 201 10.14 5.20 2.86
CA LEU A 201 10.31 6.27 3.84
C LEU A 201 11.73 6.35 4.39
N LEU A 202 12.31 5.19 4.73
CA LEU A 202 13.67 5.14 5.26
C LEU A 202 14.72 5.56 4.22
N CYS A 203 14.56 5.13 2.96
CA CYS A 203 15.45 5.51 1.87
C CYS A 203 15.36 7.01 1.56
N ASP A 204 14.14 7.53 1.34
CA ASP A 204 13.90 8.94 1.05
C ASP A 204 14.43 9.81 2.20
N LYS A 205 14.19 9.40 3.45
CA LYS A 205 14.67 10.13 4.61
C LYS A 205 16.20 10.09 4.77
N ALA A 206 16.83 8.96 4.52
CA ALA A 206 18.28 8.85 4.54
C ALA A 206 18.91 9.81 3.52
N ASP A 207 18.35 9.87 2.31
CA ASP A 207 18.88 10.66 1.22
C ASP A 207 18.59 12.16 1.41
N ASP A 208 17.33 12.52 1.68
CA ASP A 208 16.86 13.91 1.64
C ASP A 208 17.07 14.66 2.96
N VAL A 209 17.06 13.96 4.11
CA VAL A 209 17.16 14.58 5.43
C VAL A 209 18.53 14.39 6.05
N TYR A 210 19.13 13.20 5.90
CA TYR A 210 20.36 12.83 6.62
C TYR A 210 21.61 12.71 5.73
N GLY A 211 21.54 13.16 4.47
CA GLY A 211 22.71 13.19 3.58
C GLY A 211 23.27 11.80 3.24
N GLY A 212 22.39 10.78 3.16
CA GLY A 212 22.71 9.45 2.69
C GLY A 212 22.70 8.34 3.74
N LYS A 213 22.59 8.66 5.05
CA LYS A 213 22.61 7.66 6.12
C LYS A 213 21.67 7.99 7.27
N LEU A 214 20.90 7.02 7.71
CA LEU A 214 20.08 7.15 8.91
C LEU A 214 20.93 7.29 10.18
N PRO A 215 20.53 8.11 11.17
CA PRO A 215 21.24 8.26 12.43
C PRO A 215 21.19 7.00 13.31
N VAL A 216 20.16 6.17 13.16
CA VAL A 216 20.01 4.90 13.86
C VAL A 216 19.85 3.79 12.82
N HIS A 217 20.72 2.78 12.88
CA HIS A 217 20.62 1.61 12.00
C HIS A 217 19.29 0.90 12.13
N VAL A 218 18.63 0.64 11.00
CA VAL A 218 17.37 -0.11 10.96
C VAL A 218 17.61 -1.50 10.42
N ARG A 219 17.36 -2.52 11.24
CA ARG A 219 17.45 -3.92 10.85
C ARG A 219 16.06 -4.53 10.71
N CYS A 220 15.70 -4.95 9.51
CA CYS A 220 14.47 -5.66 9.21
C CYS A 220 14.73 -7.17 9.30
N LEU A 221 14.15 -7.84 10.29
CA LEU A 221 14.14 -9.29 10.42
C LEU A 221 12.80 -9.78 9.89
N ILE A 222 12.81 -10.41 8.71
CA ILE A 222 11.61 -10.87 8.01
C ILE A 222 11.60 -12.40 8.10
N ASP A 223 11.00 -12.88 9.17
CA ASP A 223 10.76 -14.31 9.36
C ASP A 223 9.60 -14.74 8.45
N GLU A 224 9.69 -15.93 7.87
CA GLU A 224 8.72 -16.45 6.89
C GLU A 224 8.44 -15.44 5.75
N CYS A 225 9.51 -14.91 5.14
CA CYS A 225 9.43 -13.86 4.10
C CYS A 225 8.46 -14.22 2.95
N ALA A 226 8.26 -15.50 2.69
CA ALA A 226 7.32 -15.97 1.68
C ALA A 226 5.85 -15.71 2.05
N ASN A 227 5.53 -15.56 3.33
CA ASN A 227 4.15 -15.42 3.78
C ASN A 227 3.65 -13.95 3.80
N ILE A 228 4.56 -12.98 3.77
CA ILE A 228 4.18 -11.55 3.85
C ILE A 228 3.62 -10.98 2.53
N GLY A 229 3.56 -11.78 1.46
CA GLY A 229 3.23 -11.30 0.12
C GLY A 229 4.43 -10.68 -0.61
N GLN A 230 4.17 -9.97 -1.68
CA GLN A 230 5.22 -9.37 -2.50
C GLN A 230 5.48 -7.92 -2.08
N ILE A 231 6.72 -7.62 -1.70
CA ILE A 231 7.22 -6.24 -1.57
C ILE A 231 7.66 -5.80 -2.97
N PRO A 232 6.99 -4.82 -3.60
CA PRO A 232 7.37 -4.39 -4.94
C PRO A 232 8.82 -3.89 -5.00
N GLN A 233 9.57 -4.31 -6.03
CA GLN A 233 10.96 -3.93 -6.26
C GLN A 233 11.95 -4.32 -5.13
N LEU A 234 11.65 -5.35 -4.37
CA LEU A 234 12.54 -5.81 -3.29
C LEU A 234 13.96 -6.10 -3.80
N GLU A 235 14.11 -6.65 -5.02
CA GLU A 235 15.41 -6.90 -5.67
C GLU A 235 16.28 -5.65 -5.81
N LYS A 236 15.67 -4.48 -6.00
CA LYS A 236 16.38 -3.19 -6.09
C LYS A 236 16.67 -2.64 -4.69
N LEU A 237 15.71 -2.79 -3.78
CA LEU A 237 15.85 -2.33 -2.39
C LEU A 237 17.05 -3.00 -1.72
N VAL A 238 17.11 -4.33 -1.72
CA VAL A 238 18.20 -5.06 -1.06
C VAL A 238 19.60 -4.74 -1.63
N ALA A 239 19.67 -4.33 -2.89
CA ALA A 239 20.91 -3.89 -3.52
C ALA A 239 21.41 -2.52 -3.02
N THR A 240 20.52 -1.67 -2.49
CA THR A 240 20.81 -0.25 -2.23
C THR A 240 20.68 0.20 -0.79
N ILE A 241 19.94 -0.52 0.06
CA ILE A 241 19.62 -0.10 1.43
C ILE A 241 20.85 -0.07 2.36
N ARG A 242 21.88 -0.88 2.10
CA ARG A 242 23.07 -1.00 2.95
C ARG A 242 23.78 0.34 3.17
N SER A 243 23.95 1.14 2.13
CA SER A 243 24.59 2.46 2.21
C SER A 243 23.84 3.45 3.11
N ARG A 244 22.54 3.22 3.33
CA ARG A 244 21.62 4.07 4.10
C ARG A 244 21.46 3.66 5.56
N GLU A 245 22.30 2.76 6.06
CA GLU A 245 22.19 2.18 7.42
C GLU A 245 20.89 1.37 7.58
N ILE A 246 20.48 0.66 6.52
CA ILE A 246 19.35 -0.26 6.55
C ILE A 246 19.85 -1.64 6.17
N SER A 247 19.45 -2.67 6.91
CA SER A 247 19.72 -4.07 6.58
C SER A 247 18.47 -4.92 6.64
N ALA A 248 18.40 -5.92 5.79
CA ALA A 248 17.33 -6.91 5.76
C ALA A 248 17.89 -8.32 5.99
N CYS A 249 17.18 -9.11 6.77
CA CYS A 249 17.41 -10.53 6.94
C CYS A 249 16.14 -11.25 6.53
N LEU A 250 16.20 -11.99 5.42
CA LEU A 250 15.07 -12.74 4.88
C LEU A 250 15.22 -14.20 5.31
N VAL A 251 14.26 -14.70 6.08
CA VAL A 251 14.22 -16.11 6.47
C VAL A 251 13.24 -16.85 5.56
N LEU A 252 13.69 -17.95 5.02
CA LEU A 252 12.94 -18.79 4.07
C LEU A 252 13.19 -20.26 4.42
N GLN A 253 12.18 -21.11 4.24
CA GLN A 253 12.36 -22.55 4.36
C GLN A 253 13.07 -23.11 3.13
N THR A 254 12.77 -22.58 1.95
CA THR A 254 13.38 -22.97 0.68
C THR A 254 13.50 -21.78 -0.29
N ARG A 255 14.49 -21.83 -1.20
CA ARG A 255 14.62 -20.85 -2.28
C ARG A 255 13.44 -20.86 -3.26
N SER A 256 12.76 -21.99 -3.40
CA SER A 256 11.57 -22.12 -4.27
C SER A 256 10.41 -21.23 -3.83
N GLN A 257 10.27 -20.96 -2.52
CA GLN A 257 9.27 -20.01 -2.00
C GLN A 257 9.52 -18.58 -2.52
N LEU A 258 10.77 -18.12 -2.49
CA LEU A 258 11.13 -16.81 -3.03
C LEU A 258 10.86 -16.75 -4.55
N LYS A 259 11.19 -17.83 -5.26
CA LYS A 259 10.98 -17.93 -6.70
C LYS A 259 9.51 -17.93 -7.10
N ALA A 260 8.62 -18.49 -6.28
CA ALA A 260 7.18 -18.45 -6.49
C ALA A 260 6.64 -17.00 -6.47
N ILE A 261 7.16 -16.15 -5.59
CA ILE A 261 6.71 -14.75 -5.41
C ILE A 261 7.40 -13.80 -6.39
N TYR A 262 8.74 -13.86 -6.46
CA TYR A 262 9.55 -12.88 -7.18
C TYR A 262 10.01 -13.34 -8.56
N LYS A 263 9.68 -14.59 -8.95
CA LYS A 263 10.01 -15.18 -10.26
C LYS A 263 11.51 -15.01 -10.58
N ASP A 264 11.84 -14.41 -11.73
CA ASP A 264 13.21 -14.20 -12.19
C ASP A 264 14.01 -13.23 -11.28
N ASN A 265 13.33 -12.35 -10.54
CA ASN A 265 13.97 -11.44 -9.59
C ASN A 265 14.48 -12.15 -8.32
N ALA A 266 14.04 -13.38 -8.04
CA ALA A 266 14.47 -14.14 -6.86
C ALA A 266 15.99 -14.35 -6.83
N ASP A 267 16.60 -14.69 -7.97
CA ASP A 267 18.04 -14.91 -8.05
C ASP A 267 18.84 -13.60 -7.83
N THR A 268 18.28 -12.45 -8.25
CA THR A 268 18.84 -11.12 -7.97
C THR A 268 18.76 -10.79 -6.47
N ILE A 269 17.65 -11.12 -5.80
CA ILE A 269 17.51 -10.92 -4.35
C ILE A 269 18.57 -11.75 -3.62
N VAL A 270 18.68 -13.04 -3.93
CA VAL A 270 19.66 -13.95 -3.30
C VAL A 270 21.10 -13.46 -3.54
N GLY A 271 21.40 -13.02 -4.77
CA GLY A 271 22.74 -12.53 -5.14
C GLY A 271 23.18 -11.24 -4.40
N ASN A 272 22.22 -10.47 -3.88
CA ASN A 272 22.50 -9.26 -3.09
C ASN A 272 22.49 -9.53 -1.57
N MET A 273 22.23 -10.75 -1.13
CA MET A 273 22.30 -11.17 0.27
C MET A 273 23.64 -11.84 0.56
N ASP A 274 24.28 -11.41 1.65
CA ASP A 274 25.40 -12.15 2.20
C ASP A 274 24.87 -13.41 2.87
N SER A 275 25.41 -14.57 2.52
CA SER A 275 25.04 -15.88 3.06
C SER A 275 25.94 -16.28 4.23
#